data_38fc7d6687884f4f5bf67905bda4c69d
#
_entry.id   38fc7d6687884f4f5bf67905bda4c69d
#
_cell.length_a   1.000
_cell.length_b   1.000
_cell.length_c   1.000
_cell.angle_alpha   90.00
_cell.angle_beta   90.00
_cell.angle_gamma   90.00
#
_symmetry.space_group_name_H-M   'P 1'
#
loop_
_entity.id
_entity.type
_entity.pdbx_description
1 polymer ?
#
loop_
_entity_poly.entity_id
_entity_poly.type
_entity_poly.pdbx_seq_one_letter_code
_entity_poly.pdbx_strand_id
1 'polypeptide(L)'
;MRALLFAIAIAAGFAVPAFAEETPPPVDPARMAAARELMEVTGVTKQMDGMVEAMSHGFAKGANADTSPAGKELSAQFDTGMKKLLEYKDQMISDFATLYAQTFTAEEMKTVADFYRTGAGAKFIAMTPELMRKGAAIGMKYSQKIADQMKATAPANQVP
;
A
#
# COMPACT_ATOMS: atom_id res chain seq x y z
N MET A 1 19.40 -63.07 -27.05
CA MET A 1 19.16 -62.42 -25.78
C MET A 1 18.55 -61.05 -26.06
N ARG A 2 17.27 -60.91 -25.78
CA ARG A 2 16.41 -59.73 -26.12
C ARG A 2 16.49 -58.73 -25.00
N ALA A 3 17.01 -57.51 -25.26
CA ALA A 3 16.96 -56.38 -24.35
C ALA A 3 15.75 -55.51 -24.72
N LEU A 4 14.74 -55.48 -23.83
CA LEU A 4 13.60 -54.61 -23.90
C LEU A 4 13.99 -53.25 -23.29
N LEU A 5 13.99 -52.20 -24.14
CA LEU A 5 14.05 -50.80 -23.67
C LEU A 5 12.63 -50.31 -23.36
N PHE A 6 12.30 -50.11 -22.08
CA PHE A 6 11.10 -49.40 -21.62
C PHE A 6 11.39 -47.89 -21.63
N ALA A 7 10.85 -47.20 -22.60
CA ALA A 7 10.80 -45.73 -22.55
C ALA A 7 9.49 -45.31 -21.89
N ILE A 8 9.56 -44.82 -20.65
CA ILE A 8 8.42 -44.19 -19.94
C ILE A 8 8.46 -42.71 -20.27
N ALA A 9 7.58 -42.26 -21.16
CA ALA A 9 7.30 -40.86 -21.40
C ALA A 9 6.26 -40.40 -20.39
N ILE A 10 6.68 -39.70 -19.34
CA ILE A 10 5.78 -38.98 -18.43
C ILE A 10 5.62 -37.56 -18.96
N ALA A 11 4.62 -37.36 -19.82
CA ALA A 11 4.14 -36.03 -20.18
C ALA A 11 3.06 -35.61 -19.15
N ALA A 12 3.46 -35.12 -17.99
CA ALA A 12 2.56 -34.44 -17.06
C ALA A 12 2.35 -33.00 -17.55
N GLY A 13 1.33 -32.82 -18.37
CA GLY A 13 0.83 -31.50 -18.73
C GLY A 13 0.21 -30.86 -17.51
N PHE A 14 0.93 -29.98 -16.82
CA PHE A 14 0.34 -29.05 -15.88
C PHE A 14 -0.47 -28.01 -16.67
N ALA A 15 -1.77 -28.27 -16.83
CA ALA A 15 -2.72 -27.25 -17.23
C ALA A 15 -2.77 -26.21 -16.10
N VAL A 16 -2.05 -25.10 -16.27
CA VAL A 16 -2.26 -23.91 -15.44
C VAL A 16 -3.68 -23.45 -15.77
N PRO A 17 -4.62 -23.39 -14.80
CA PRO A 17 -5.91 -22.79 -15.06
C PRO A 17 -5.66 -21.35 -15.49
N ALA A 18 -5.97 -21.00 -16.73
CA ALA A 18 -6.10 -19.64 -17.15
C ALA A 18 -7.19 -19.03 -16.24
N PHE A 19 -6.77 -18.19 -15.31
CA PHE A 19 -7.71 -17.29 -14.65
C PHE A 19 -8.26 -16.41 -15.78
N ALA A 20 -9.41 -16.82 -16.31
CA ALA A 20 -10.21 -15.94 -17.12
C ALA A 20 -10.49 -14.73 -16.21
N GLU A 21 -10.01 -13.59 -16.61
CA GLU A 21 -10.33 -12.30 -16.00
C GLU A 21 -11.83 -12.09 -16.27
N GLU A 22 -12.68 -12.67 -15.39
CA GLU A 22 -14.11 -12.45 -15.44
C GLU A 22 -14.29 -10.96 -15.25
N THR A 23 -14.75 -10.30 -16.30
CA THR A 23 -15.21 -8.90 -16.20
C THR A 23 -16.26 -8.86 -15.10
N PRO A 24 -15.98 -8.18 -13.98
CA PRO A 24 -16.92 -8.17 -12.87
C PRO A 24 -18.27 -7.62 -13.35
N PRO A 25 -19.39 -8.16 -12.85
CA PRO A 25 -20.73 -7.71 -13.27
C PRO A 25 -20.86 -6.20 -13.06
N PRO A 26 -21.62 -5.50 -13.93
CA PRO A 26 -21.80 -4.07 -13.80
C PRO A 26 -22.32 -3.72 -12.41
N VAL A 27 -21.60 -2.85 -11.73
CA VAL A 27 -21.92 -2.47 -10.36
C VAL A 27 -23.08 -1.49 -10.38
N ASP A 28 -24.06 -1.70 -9.48
CA ASP A 28 -25.19 -0.82 -9.27
C ASP A 28 -24.73 0.63 -9.04
N PRO A 29 -25.27 1.63 -9.79
CA PRO A 29 -24.93 3.04 -9.61
C PRO A 29 -25.09 3.56 -8.19
N ALA A 30 -26.08 3.08 -7.43
CA ALA A 30 -26.27 3.48 -6.02
C ALA A 30 -25.13 2.97 -5.13
N ARG A 31 -24.63 1.75 -5.36
CA ARG A 31 -23.46 1.23 -4.66
C ARG A 31 -22.20 2.02 -5.00
N MET A 32 -22.01 2.36 -6.27
CA MET A 32 -20.86 3.19 -6.69
C MET A 32 -20.88 4.58 -6.03
N ALA A 33 -22.05 5.21 -5.96
CA ALA A 33 -22.20 6.50 -5.28
C ALA A 33 -21.88 6.41 -3.80
N ALA A 34 -22.41 5.39 -3.09
CA ALA A 34 -22.14 5.16 -1.69
C ALA A 34 -20.66 4.82 -1.41
N ALA A 35 -20.00 4.07 -2.30
CA ALA A 35 -18.58 3.77 -2.20
C ALA A 35 -17.72 5.05 -2.30
N ARG A 36 -17.99 5.91 -3.26
CA ARG A 36 -17.28 7.19 -3.42
C ARG A 36 -17.48 8.10 -2.20
N GLU A 37 -18.72 8.17 -1.69
CA GLU A 37 -19.07 8.92 -0.49
C GLU A 37 -18.31 8.41 0.74
N LEU A 38 -18.25 7.09 0.95
CA LEU A 38 -17.49 6.48 2.03
C LEU A 38 -15.99 6.78 1.92
N MET A 39 -15.41 6.66 0.72
CA MET A 39 -14.00 6.96 0.47
C MET A 39 -13.66 8.43 0.74
N GLU A 40 -14.57 9.35 0.42
CA GLU A 40 -14.41 10.78 0.69
C GLU A 40 -14.43 11.05 2.21
N VAL A 41 -15.43 10.52 2.91
CA VAL A 41 -15.60 10.70 4.37
C VAL A 41 -14.42 10.12 5.15
N THR A 42 -13.93 8.95 4.75
CA THR A 42 -12.77 8.31 5.38
C THR A 42 -11.43 8.92 4.97
N GLY A 43 -11.43 9.80 3.97
CA GLY A 43 -10.24 10.51 3.50
C GLY A 43 -9.26 9.65 2.70
N VAL A 44 -9.68 8.49 2.18
CA VAL A 44 -8.84 7.59 1.38
C VAL A 44 -8.17 8.32 0.22
N THR A 45 -8.94 9.17 -0.48
CA THR A 45 -8.43 9.96 -1.61
C THR A 45 -7.31 10.92 -1.21
N LYS A 46 -7.46 11.60 -0.06
CA LYS A 46 -6.43 12.52 0.46
C LYS A 46 -5.20 11.78 0.98
N GLN A 47 -5.39 10.58 1.54
CA GLN A 47 -4.29 9.76 2.03
C GLN A 47 -3.38 9.28 0.90
N MET A 48 -3.91 9.06 -0.30
CA MET A 48 -3.09 8.67 -1.46
C MET A 48 -2.06 9.75 -1.82
N ASP A 49 -2.42 11.02 -1.82
CA ASP A 49 -1.49 12.13 -2.11
C ASP A 49 -0.39 12.21 -1.04
N GLY A 50 -0.77 12.16 0.23
CA GLY A 50 0.18 12.18 1.33
C GLY A 50 1.12 10.96 1.36
N MET A 51 0.65 9.80 0.92
CA MET A 51 1.49 8.60 0.83
C MET A 51 2.57 8.76 -0.25
N VAL A 52 2.23 9.28 -1.42
CA VAL A 52 3.20 9.52 -2.51
C VAL A 52 4.26 10.51 -2.06
N GLU A 53 3.88 11.61 -1.42
CA GLU A 53 4.81 12.59 -0.88
C GLU A 53 5.75 11.99 0.17
N ALA A 54 5.20 11.21 1.11
CA ALA A 54 5.99 10.54 2.15
C ALA A 54 6.96 9.51 1.55
N MET A 55 6.55 8.78 0.52
CA MET A 55 7.41 7.82 -0.19
C MET A 55 8.56 8.53 -0.93
N SER A 56 8.28 9.63 -1.65
CA SER A 56 9.30 10.42 -2.34
C SER A 56 10.32 10.98 -1.35
N HIS A 57 9.85 11.59 -0.26
CA HIS A 57 10.73 12.13 0.78
C HIS A 57 11.57 11.04 1.47
N GLY A 58 10.95 9.90 1.82
CA GLY A 58 11.64 8.77 2.43
C GLY A 58 12.72 8.18 1.50
N PHE A 59 12.40 8.06 0.21
CA PHE A 59 13.34 7.58 -0.80
C PHE A 59 14.53 8.53 -0.98
N ALA A 60 14.28 9.84 -1.11
CA ALA A 60 15.33 10.85 -1.26
C ALA A 60 16.31 10.81 -0.08
N LYS A 61 15.81 10.67 1.13
CA LYS A 61 16.62 10.52 2.35
C LYS A 61 17.44 9.24 2.33
N GLY A 62 16.85 8.11 1.98
CA GLY A 62 17.53 6.81 1.89
C GLY A 62 18.58 6.76 0.79
N ALA A 63 18.37 7.46 -0.31
CA ALA A 63 19.31 7.59 -1.43
C ALA A 63 20.45 8.60 -1.17
N ASN A 64 20.46 9.28 -0.01
CA ASN A 64 21.39 10.39 0.30
C ASN A 64 21.37 11.50 -0.76
N ALA A 65 20.17 11.88 -1.23
CA ALA A 65 19.99 12.86 -2.31
C ALA A 65 20.61 14.25 -1.97
N ASP A 66 20.66 14.59 -0.69
CA ASP A 66 21.22 15.86 -0.22
C ASP A 66 22.76 15.92 -0.30
N THR A 67 23.44 14.76 -0.29
CA THR A 67 24.91 14.69 -0.15
C THR A 67 25.60 13.96 -1.30
N SER A 68 24.87 13.25 -2.15
CA SER A 68 25.41 12.42 -3.24
C SER A 68 24.81 12.81 -4.60
N PRO A 69 25.62 13.15 -5.62
CA PRO A 69 25.12 13.38 -6.98
C PRO A 69 24.33 12.18 -7.54
N ALA A 70 24.80 10.96 -7.33
CA ALA A 70 24.12 9.74 -7.75
C ALA A 70 22.80 9.53 -7.00
N GLY A 71 22.76 9.83 -5.71
CA GLY A 71 21.53 9.81 -4.90
C GLY A 71 20.49 10.82 -5.37
N LYS A 72 20.93 12.01 -5.77
CA LYS A 72 20.06 13.05 -6.33
C LYS A 72 19.43 12.62 -7.65
N GLU A 73 20.22 12.05 -8.55
CA GLU A 73 19.73 11.52 -9.83
C GLU A 73 18.71 10.39 -9.63
N LEU A 74 19.02 9.43 -8.75
CA LEU A 74 18.14 8.32 -8.42
C LEU A 74 16.82 8.80 -7.80
N SER A 75 16.88 9.81 -6.93
CA SER A 75 15.68 10.43 -6.34
C SER A 75 14.82 11.12 -7.39
N ALA A 76 15.42 11.82 -8.35
CA ALA A 76 14.67 12.48 -9.44
C ALA A 76 13.98 11.47 -10.35
N GLN A 77 14.60 10.31 -10.61
CA GLN A 77 13.98 9.22 -11.37
C GLN A 77 12.80 8.60 -10.60
N PHE A 78 12.95 8.39 -9.29
CA PHE A 78 11.87 7.92 -8.43
C PHE A 78 10.69 8.89 -8.41
N ASP A 79 10.94 10.18 -8.24
CA ASP A 79 9.90 11.22 -8.26
C ASP A 79 9.15 11.27 -9.59
N THR A 80 9.88 11.05 -10.70
CA THR A 80 9.26 10.95 -12.03
C THR A 80 8.32 9.75 -12.12
N GLY A 81 8.71 8.60 -11.56
CA GLY A 81 7.85 7.42 -11.44
C GLY A 81 6.61 7.67 -10.59
N MET A 82 6.79 8.35 -9.45
CA MET A 82 5.67 8.71 -8.55
C MET A 82 4.69 9.70 -9.21
N LYS A 83 5.18 10.66 -9.99
CA LYS A 83 4.30 11.55 -10.78
C LYS A 83 3.48 10.78 -11.80
N LYS A 84 4.08 9.82 -12.50
CA LYS A 84 3.34 8.95 -13.43
C LYS A 84 2.29 8.11 -12.71
N LEU A 85 2.58 7.61 -11.50
CA LEU A 85 1.58 6.89 -10.69
C LEU A 85 0.39 7.78 -10.36
N LEU A 86 0.63 9.08 -10.07
CA LEU A 86 -0.45 10.02 -9.80
C LEU A 86 -1.34 10.31 -11.03
N GLU A 87 -0.84 10.12 -12.26
CA GLU A 87 -1.67 10.24 -13.48
C GLU A 87 -2.78 9.17 -13.52
N TYR A 88 -2.58 8.03 -12.87
CA TYR A 88 -3.58 6.96 -12.72
C TYR A 88 -4.49 7.12 -11.49
N LYS A 89 -4.33 8.19 -10.71
CA LYS A 89 -5.03 8.39 -9.44
C LYS A 89 -6.56 8.25 -9.58
N ASP A 90 -7.15 8.91 -10.57
CA ASP A 90 -8.61 8.89 -10.77
C ASP A 90 -9.10 7.49 -11.16
N GLN A 91 -8.32 6.77 -11.95
CA GLN A 91 -8.61 5.38 -12.28
C GLN A 91 -8.51 4.48 -11.05
N MET A 92 -7.46 4.61 -10.26
CA MET A 92 -7.29 3.87 -9.01
C MET A 92 -8.44 4.13 -8.03
N ILE A 93 -8.87 5.38 -7.88
CA ILE A 93 -10.03 5.75 -7.06
C ILE A 93 -11.30 5.07 -7.58
N SER A 94 -11.48 5.01 -8.91
CA SER A 94 -12.62 4.34 -9.53
C SER A 94 -12.59 2.83 -9.29
N ASP A 95 -11.41 2.20 -9.40
CA ASP A 95 -11.22 0.77 -9.17
C ASP A 95 -11.46 0.42 -7.69
N PHE A 96 -10.98 1.23 -6.75
CA PHE A 96 -11.31 1.09 -5.33
C PHE A 96 -12.80 1.25 -5.07
N ALA A 97 -13.46 2.25 -5.64
CA ALA A 97 -14.90 2.42 -5.49
C ALA A 97 -15.67 1.21 -6.03
N THR A 98 -15.21 0.62 -7.14
CA THR A 98 -15.76 -0.62 -7.69
C THR A 98 -15.59 -1.78 -6.73
N LEU A 99 -14.42 -1.96 -6.13
CA LEU A 99 -14.14 -2.99 -5.14
C LEU A 99 -15.08 -2.87 -3.92
N TYR A 100 -15.25 -1.66 -3.38
CA TYR A 100 -16.19 -1.40 -2.29
C TYR A 100 -17.62 -1.73 -2.68
N ALA A 101 -18.05 -1.28 -3.86
CA ALA A 101 -19.41 -1.48 -4.36
C ALA A 101 -19.73 -2.96 -4.69
N GLN A 102 -18.72 -3.77 -4.99
CA GLN A 102 -18.85 -5.23 -5.14
C GLN A 102 -18.92 -5.95 -3.79
N THR A 103 -18.22 -5.41 -2.77
CA THR A 103 -18.08 -6.05 -1.46
C THR A 103 -19.24 -5.71 -0.52
N PHE A 104 -19.71 -4.46 -0.55
CA PHE A 104 -20.70 -3.94 0.39
C PHE A 104 -21.97 -3.48 -0.32
N THR A 105 -23.09 -3.50 0.40
CA THR A 105 -24.32 -2.84 -0.02
C THR A 105 -24.23 -1.32 0.12
N ALA A 106 -25.06 -0.59 -0.59
CA ALA A 106 -25.13 0.88 -0.47
C ALA A 106 -25.51 1.31 0.98
N GLU A 107 -26.37 0.55 1.65
CA GLU A 107 -26.82 0.83 3.02
C GLU A 107 -25.71 0.61 4.05
N GLU A 108 -24.93 -0.46 3.92
CA GLU A 108 -23.77 -0.71 4.78
C GLU A 108 -22.73 0.42 4.65
N MET A 109 -22.40 0.79 3.42
CA MET A 109 -21.44 1.88 3.17
C MET A 109 -21.94 3.22 3.71
N LYS A 110 -23.22 3.52 3.54
CA LYS A 110 -23.84 4.72 4.08
C LYS A 110 -23.80 4.74 5.62
N THR A 111 -24.12 3.62 6.26
CA THR A 111 -24.06 3.49 7.73
C THR A 111 -22.65 3.79 8.26
N VAL A 112 -21.61 3.27 7.62
CA VAL A 112 -20.22 3.54 7.99
C VAL A 112 -19.84 4.99 7.72
N ALA A 113 -20.25 5.56 6.59
CA ALA A 113 -20.01 6.96 6.26
C ALA A 113 -20.66 7.92 7.28
N ASP A 114 -21.91 7.64 7.66
CA ASP A 114 -22.64 8.43 8.66
C ASP A 114 -21.96 8.35 10.05
N PHE A 115 -21.46 7.18 10.44
CA PHE A 115 -20.65 7.05 11.67
C PHE A 115 -19.41 7.95 11.64
N TYR A 116 -18.67 7.96 10.54
CA TYR A 116 -17.44 8.77 10.42
C TYR A 116 -17.69 10.27 10.22
N ARG A 117 -18.93 10.70 9.91
CA ARG A 117 -19.30 12.12 9.80
C ARG A 117 -19.55 12.78 11.14
N THR A 118 -19.85 12.02 12.18
CA THR A 118 -20.33 12.58 13.46
C THR A 118 -19.61 11.96 14.66
N GLY A 119 -19.69 12.66 15.80
CA GLY A 119 -19.29 12.12 17.09
C GLY A 119 -17.86 11.58 17.15
N ALA A 120 -17.72 10.38 17.70
CA ALA A 120 -16.43 9.72 17.89
C ALA A 120 -15.79 9.33 16.56
N GLY A 121 -16.58 8.96 15.54
CA GLY A 121 -16.08 8.61 14.21
C GLY A 121 -15.41 9.79 13.53
N ALA A 122 -16.05 10.95 13.52
CA ALA A 122 -15.47 12.20 12.97
C ALA A 122 -14.17 12.59 13.71
N LYS A 123 -14.18 12.49 15.04
CA LYS A 123 -12.97 12.74 15.83
C LYS A 123 -11.86 11.76 15.50
N PHE A 124 -12.19 10.47 15.32
CA PHE A 124 -11.20 9.45 14.97
C PHE A 124 -10.52 9.77 13.64
N ILE A 125 -11.29 10.05 12.57
CA ILE A 125 -10.74 10.42 11.27
C ILE A 125 -9.87 11.69 11.36
N ALA A 126 -10.37 12.74 12.03
CA ALA A 126 -9.64 13.98 12.18
C ALA A 126 -8.31 13.81 12.94
N MET A 127 -8.26 12.90 13.91
CA MET A 127 -7.07 12.66 14.74
C MET A 127 -6.12 11.60 14.13
N THR A 128 -6.55 10.84 13.15
CA THR A 128 -5.74 9.76 12.55
C THR A 128 -4.35 10.21 12.10
N PRO A 129 -4.16 11.34 11.39
CA PRO A 129 -2.81 11.80 10.99
C PRO A 129 -1.90 12.07 12.20
N GLU A 130 -2.44 12.67 13.24
CA GLU A 130 -1.69 12.97 14.46
C GLU A 130 -1.34 11.69 15.24
N LEU A 131 -2.26 10.73 15.32
CA LEU A 131 -2.02 9.43 15.94
C LEU A 131 -0.94 8.65 15.18
N MET A 132 -0.95 8.67 13.86
CA MET A 132 0.08 8.07 13.03
C MET A 132 1.45 8.71 13.27
N ARG A 133 1.52 10.04 13.30
CA ARG A 133 2.75 10.78 13.59
C ARG A 133 3.32 10.45 14.98
N LYS A 134 2.47 10.43 16.00
CA LYS A 134 2.86 10.07 17.38
C LYS A 134 3.27 8.58 17.46
N GLY A 135 2.56 7.70 16.77
CA GLY A 135 2.90 6.28 16.68
C GLY A 135 4.28 6.06 16.05
N ALA A 136 4.60 6.77 14.97
CA ALA A 136 5.93 6.73 14.35
C ALA A 136 7.03 7.20 15.33
N ALA A 137 6.79 8.27 16.09
CA ALA A 137 7.75 8.74 17.11
C ALA A 137 7.98 7.70 18.23
N ILE A 138 6.91 6.99 18.63
CA ILE A 138 7.02 5.87 19.57
C ILE A 138 7.88 4.75 18.96
N GLY A 139 7.66 4.37 17.70
CA GLY A 139 8.45 3.38 16.99
C GLY A 139 9.94 3.74 16.94
N MET A 140 10.25 5.00 16.61
CA MET A 140 11.62 5.52 16.58
C MET A 140 12.30 5.43 17.96
N LYS A 141 11.58 5.77 19.04
CA LYS A 141 12.10 5.66 20.42
C LYS A 141 12.52 4.22 20.75
N TYR A 142 11.71 3.24 20.37
CA TYR A 142 12.04 1.83 20.63
C TYR A 142 13.16 1.31 19.71
N SER A 143 13.20 1.73 18.46
CA SER A 143 14.31 1.41 17.54
C SER A 143 15.64 1.92 18.08
N GLN A 144 15.67 3.16 18.60
CA GLN A 144 16.87 3.72 19.23
C GLN A 144 17.28 2.91 20.46
N LYS A 145 16.33 2.56 21.34
CA LYS A 145 16.61 1.73 22.53
C LYS A 145 17.19 0.37 22.17
N ILE A 146 16.69 -0.27 21.12
CA ILE A 146 17.22 -1.55 20.63
C ILE A 146 18.64 -1.36 20.09
N ALA A 147 18.89 -0.33 19.29
CA ALA A 147 20.22 -0.03 18.77
C ALA A 147 21.25 0.20 19.90
N ASP A 148 20.86 0.91 20.96
CA ASP A 148 21.73 1.16 22.11
C ASP A 148 22.02 -0.14 22.91
N GLN A 149 21.02 -1.01 23.06
CA GLN A 149 21.21 -2.32 23.67
C GLN A 149 22.14 -3.22 22.85
N MET A 150 21.98 -3.23 21.52
CA MET A 150 22.85 -4.00 20.63
C MET A 150 24.31 -3.50 20.70
N LYS A 151 24.55 -2.20 20.76
CA LYS A 151 25.89 -1.62 20.95
C LYS A 151 26.49 -2.02 22.28
N ALA A 152 25.70 -2.04 23.38
CA ALA A 152 26.16 -2.41 24.71
C ALA A 152 26.50 -3.90 24.81
N THR A 153 25.92 -4.76 23.98
CA THR A 153 26.15 -6.22 23.97
C THR A 153 27.16 -6.67 22.91
N ALA A 154 27.64 -5.77 22.05
CA ALA A 154 28.64 -6.07 21.03
C ALA A 154 29.98 -6.38 21.70
N PRO A 155 30.68 -7.49 21.36
CA PRO A 155 32.00 -7.80 21.92
C PRO A 155 33.01 -6.73 21.51
N ALA A 156 33.85 -6.31 22.47
CA ALA A 156 34.78 -5.17 22.30
C ALA A 156 35.87 -5.36 21.22
N ASN A 157 35.89 -6.47 20.48
CA ASN A 157 36.89 -6.82 19.47
C ASN A 157 36.46 -6.63 17.99
N GLN A 158 35.39 -5.93 17.72
CA GLN A 158 34.97 -5.67 16.33
C GLN A 158 34.84 -4.17 15.99
N VAL A 159 35.84 -3.38 16.38
CA VAL A 159 36.02 -2.04 15.81
C VAL A 159 37.32 -2.09 15.00
N PRO A 160 37.27 -1.95 13.66
CA PRO A 160 38.46 -1.83 12.81
C PRO A 160 39.20 -0.54 13.09
#